data_a43ce9568abb7f5f40a126a47377a508
#
_entry.id   a43ce9568abb7f5f40a126a47377a508
#
_cell.length_a   1.000
_cell.length_b   1.000
_cell.length_c   1.000
_cell.angle_alpha   90.00
_cell.angle_beta   90.00
_cell.angle_gamma   90.00
#
_symmetry.space_group_name_H-M   'P 1'
#
loop_
_entity.id
_entity.type
_entity.pdbx_description
1 polymer ?
#
loop_
_entity_poly.entity_id
_entity_poly.type
_entity_poly.pdbx_seq_one_letter_code
_entity_poly.pdbx_strand_id
1 'polypeptide(L)'
;FVKKVEEVLDRGGLVLLPALAIGRTQEILGILGKYGVEEEVYIEGMAAKITEIYKKYIDRIENSKYLKKSLKNVRIVKRRKERKEILEKKQKIVIAGSGMLEGGPAVYYAKKIYNDKNSAILLTCFQVPNTAGRILLETGKLTLEGLNKKVDAEICFYDFSAHADRNELLEFIDKINPEIIFLVHGEKIEGFLNDLENYNVFIPNYDENVFILTWFLQFLLFH
;
A
#
# COMPACT_ATOMS: atom_id res chain seq x y z
N PHE A 1 -2.84 8.68 -11.02
CA PHE A 1 -3.25 8.84 -9.61
C PHE A 1 -3.64 10.29 -9.31
N VAL A 2 -2.73 11.27 -9.44
CA VAL A 2 -3.00 12.67 -9.08
C VAL A 2 -4.17 13.24 -9.88
N LYS A 3 -4.23 13.03 -11.19
CA LYS A 3 -5.40 13.41 -12.00
C LYS A 3 -6.72 12.92 -11.42
N LYS A 4 -6.76 11.66 -10.95
CA LYS A 4 -7.97 11.11 -10.33
C LYS A 4 -8.29 11.80 -9.00
N VAL A 5 -7.28 12.14 -8.19
CA VAL A 5 -7.47 12.92 -6.97
C VAL A 5 -8.11 14.27 -7.31
N GLU A 6 -7.54 15.01 -8.27
CA GLU A 6 -8.06 16.31 -8.73
C GLU A 6 -9.49 16.22 -9.25
N GLU A 7 -9.80 15.25 -10.14
CA GLU A 7 -11.16 15.01 -10.65
C GLU A 7 -12.21 14.83 -9.54
N VAL A 8 -11.84 14.07 -8.49
CA VAL A 8 -12.74 13.83 -7.35
C VAL A 8 -12.92 15.09 -6.51
N LEU A 9 -11.85 15.86 -6.30
CA LEU A 9 -11.89 17.11 -5.57
C LEU A 9 -12.70 18.16 -6.33
N ASP A 10 -12.52 18.30 -7.64
CA ASP A 10 -13.24 19.27 -8.49
C ASP A 10 -14.76 19.06 -8.45
N ARG A 11 -15.21 17.78 -8.39
CA ARG A 11 -16.63 17.49 -8.24
C ARG A 11 -17.14 17.55 -6.78
N GLY A 12 -16.30 18.04 -5.85
CA GLY A 12 -16.65 18.27 -4.45
C GLY A 12 -16.65 17.01 -3.59
N GLY A 13 -16.06 15.91 -4.06
CA GLY A 13 -16.03 14.63 -3.37
C GLY A 13 -14.96 14.52 -2.29
N LEU A 14 -14.97 13.40 -1.57
CA LEU A 14 -13.92 12.95 -0.66
C LEU A 14 -13.07 11.89 -1.36
N VAL A 15 -11.76 12.09 -1.34
CA VAL A 15 -10.78 11.06 -1.72
C VAL A 15 -10.39 10.28 -0.48
N LEU A 16 -10.81 9.03 -0.36
CA LEU A 16 -10.33 8.12 0.67
C LEU A 16 -9.16 7.31 0.15
N LEU A 17 -8.05 7.38 0.87
CA LEU A 17 -6.80 6.66 0.60
C LEU A 17 -6.53 5.69 1.75
N PRO A 18 -7.07 4.46 1.69
CA PRO A 18 -6.66 3.40 2.59
C PRO A 18 -5.18 3.11 2.38
N ALA A 19 -4.35 3.29 3.42
CA ALA A 19 -2.92 3.19 3.29
C ALA A 19 -2.25 2.56 4.51
N LEU A 20 -1.08 1.93 4.27
CA LEU A 20 -0.19 1.51 5.34
C LEU A 20 0.37 2.73 6.07
N ALA A 21 0.50 2.61 7.38
CA ALA A 21 0.90 3.72 8.24
C ALA A 21 2.36 4.15 8.00
N ILE A 22 3.23 3.18 7.71
CA ILE A 22 4.66 3.40 7.49
C ILE A 22 4.95 3.32 5.99
N GLY A 23 5.71 4.25 5.48
CA GLY A 23 6.16 4.31 4.09
C GLY A 23 5.06 4.82 3.16
N ARG A 24 4.02 4.02 2.90
CA ARG A 24 2.97 4.33 1.92
C ARG A 24 2.25 5.66 2.17
N THR A 25 1.86 5.95 3.39
CA THR A 25 1.24 7.24 3.74
C THR A 25 2.15 8.41 3.38
N GLN A 26 3.44 8.33 3.72
CA GLN A 26 4.40 9.41 3.49
C GLN A 26 4.77 9.53 2.01
N GLU A 27 4.81 8.44 1.29
CA GLU A 27 5.00 8.42 -0.17
C GLU A 27 3.84 9.12 -0.88
N ILE A 28 2.59 8.78 -0.54
CA ILE A 28 1.41 9.46 -1.07
C ILE A 28 1.50 10.97 -0.82
N LEU A 29 1.85 11.38 0.39
CA LEU A 29 2.07 12.79 0.71
C LEU A 29 3.16 13.42 -0.17
N GLY A 30 4.26 12.71 -0.38
CA GLY A 30 5.33 13.14 -1.28
C GLY A 30 4.85 13.33 -2.72
N ILE A 31 4.04 12.39 -3.22
CA ILE A 31 3.43 12.48 -4.56
C ILE A 31 2.50 13.70 -4.66
N LEU A 32 1.59 13.86 -3.71
CA LEU A 32 0.68 15.02 -3.69
C LEU A 32 1.46 16.34 -3.67
N GLY A 33 2.52 16.42 -2.85
CA GLY A 33 3.39 17.59 -2.77
C GLY A 33 4.20 17.83 -4.05
N LYS A 34 4.63 16.77 -4.75
CA LYS A 34 5.36 16.85 -6.02
C LYS A 34 4.50 17.48 -7.11
N TYR A 35 3.25 17.08 -7.18
CA TYR A 35 2.33 17.53 -8.22
C TYR A 35 1.49 18.74 -7.81
N GLY A 36 1.71 19.31 -6.62
CA GLY A 36 1.15 20.58 -6.24
C GLY A 36 -0.30 20.53 -5.75
N VAL A 37 -0.76 19.38 -5.27
CA VAL A 37 -2.07 19.28 -4.63
C VAL A 37 -2.05 20.08 -3.32
N GLU A 38 -2.90 21.12 -3.22
CA GLU A 38 -2.89 22.09 -2.12
C GLU A 38 -4.05 21.90 -1.14
N GLU A 39 -4.97 21.01 -1.44
CA GLU A 39 -6.11 20.70 -0.60
C GLU A 39 -5.71 20.08 0.74
N GLU A 40 -6.55 20.25 1.75
CA GLU A 40 -6.32 19.70 3.07
C GLU A 40 -6.29 18.16 3.04
N VAL A 41 -5.21 17.58 3.57
CA VAL A 41 -5.04 16.14 3.74
C VAL A 41 -5.22 15.78 5.21
N TYR A 42 -6.27 15.05 5.50
CA TYR A 42 -6.55 14.53 6.85
C TYR A 42 -5.91 13.18 7.05
N ILE A 43 -5.12 13.04 8.09
CA ILE A 43 -4.46 11.77 8.43
C ILE A 43 -4.94 11.30 9.79
N GLU A 44 -5.34 10.02 9.89
CA GLU A 44 -5.87 9.44 11.11
C GLU A 44 -5.21 8.12 11.49
N GLY A 45 -5.22 7.83 12.79
CA GLY A 45 -4.75 6.58 13.36
C GLY A 45 -3.23 6.49 13.46
N MET A 46 -2.69 5.30 13.21
CA MET A 46 -1.24 5.04 13.28
C MET A 46 -0.47 5.87 12.23
N ALA A 47 -1.03 6.05 11.05
CA ALA A 47 -0.46 6.87 9.99
C ALA A 47 -0.14 8.29 10.47
N ALA A 48 -1.01 8.89 11.29
CA ALA A 48 -0.78 10.20 11.88
C ALA A 48 0.45 10.22 12.81
N LYS A 49 0.57 9.23 13.71
CA LYS A 49 1.71 9.12 14.62
C LYS A 49 3.03 8.94 13.87
N ILE A 50 3.04 8.08 12.86
CA ILE A 50 4.21 7.84 12.02
C ILE A 50 4.58 9.09 11.22
N THR A 51 3.61 9.80 10.67
CA THR A 51 3.87 11.05 9.94
C THR A 51 4.51 12.13 10.83
N GLU A 52 4.13 12.22 12.10
CA GLU A 52 4.80 13.12 13.05
C GLU A 52 6.28 12.71 13.31
N ILE A 53 6.58 11.41 13.32
CA ILE A 53 7.96 10.93 13.40
C ILE A 53 8.74 11.33 12.15
N TYR A 54 8.18 11.11 10.95
CA TYR A 54 8.80 11.54 9.68
C TYR A 54 9.06 13.05 9.68
N LYS A 55 8.10 13.85 10.14
CA LYS A 55 8.24 15.30 10.27
C LYS A 55 9.41 15.69 11.18
N LYS A 56 9.58 14.99 12.32
CA LYS A 56 10.68 15.24 13.25
C LYS A 56 12.05 14.97 12.64
N TYR A 57 12.16 13.95 11.78
CA TYR A 57 13.42 13.51 11.17
C TYR A 57 13.48 13.82 9.67
N ILE A 58 12.70 14.79 9.21
CA ILE A 58 12.51 15.09 7.78
C ILE A 58 13.81 15.39 7.04
N ASP A 59 14.80 16.00 7.72
CA ASP A 59 16.10 16.35 7.13
C ASP A 59 17.02 15.14 6.93
N ARG A 60 16.68 13.99 7.49
CA ARG A 60 17.40 12.72 7.30
C ARG A 60 16.79 11.85 6.20
N ILE A 61 15.70 12.30 5.58
CA ILE A 61 14.99 11.58 4.53
C ILE A 61 15.46 12.13 3.19
N GLU A 62 15.98 11.24 2.34
CA GLU A 62 16.33 11.60 0.97
C GLU A 62 15.09 12.09 0.21
N ASN A 63 15.29 13.06 -0.68
CA ASN A 63 14.23 13.63 -1.51
C ASN A 63 13.01 14.15 -0.74
N SER A 64 13.18 14.53 0.54
CA SER A 64 12.11 14.99 1.43
C SER A 64 11.43 16.29 1.01
N LYS A 65 11.94 17.00 -0.02
CA LYS A 65 11.43 18.29 -0.51
C LYS A 65 9.91 18.31 -0.73
N TYR A 66 9.41 17.28 -1.40
CA TYR A 66 7.98 17.18 -1.75
C TYR A 66 7.13 16.80 -0.55
N LEU A 67 7.64 15.93 0.30
CA LEU A 67 6.98 15.61 1.57
C LEU A 67 6.88 16.86 2.46
N LYS A 68 7.96 17.66 2.59
CA LYS A 68 7.94 18.94 3.30
C LYS A 68 6.86 19.88 2.78
N LYS A 69 6.69 19.93 1.44
CA LYS A 69 5.67 20.77 0.81
C LYS A 69 4.26 20.33 1.22
N SER A 70 3.96 19.05 1.07
CA SER A 70 2.64 18.50 1.39
C SER A 70 2.29 18.59 2.88
N LEU A 71 3.27 18.42 3.78
CA LEU A 71 3.06 18.50 5.23
C LEU A 71 2.47 19.83 5.71
N LYS A 72 2.55 20.90 4.92
CA LYS A 72 1.93 22.19 5.25
C LYS A 72 0.39 22.11 5.26
N ASN A 73 -0.17 21.23 4.42
CA ASN A 73 -1.61 21.05 4.24
C ASN A 73 -2.16 19.86 5.03
N VAL A 74 -1.29 19.14 5.77
CA VAL A 74 -1.69 18.00 6.59
C VAL A 74 -2.39 18.45 7.87
N ARG A 75 -3.52 17.80 8.16
CA ARG A 75 -4.28 17.91 9.40
C ARG A 75 -4.36 16.53 10.09
N ILE A 76 -3.90 16.45 11.32
CA ILE A 76 -3.97 15.24 12.13
C ILE A 76 -5.32 15.16 12.83
N VAL A 77 -6.05 14.09 12.56
CA VAL A 77 -7.32 13.79 13.22
C VAL A 77 -7.04 13.15 14.58
N LYS A 78 -7.34 13.89 15.65
CA LYS A 78 -7.03 13.47 17.04
C LYS A 78 -8.23 12.83 17.75
N ARG A 79 -9.43 13.27 17.39
CA ARG A 79 -10.68 12.89 18.09
C ARG A 79 -11.73 12.40 17.10
N ARG A 80 -12.44 11.35 17.46
CA ARG A 80 -13.50 10.75 16.61
C ARG A 80 -14.60 11.76 16.19
N LYS A 81 -14.86 12.78 16.99
CA LYS A 81 -15.85 13.82 16.65
C LYS A 81 -15.44 14.63 15.40
N GLU A 82 -14.16 14.83 15.16
CA GLU A 82 -13.64 15.56 14.00
C GLU A 82 -13.98 14.87 12.66
N ARG A 83 -14.22 13.55 12.69
CA ARG A 83 -14.63 12.79 11.49
C ARG A 83 -15.93 13.32 10.86
N LYS A 84 -16.90 13.74 11.68
CA LYS A 84 -18.17 14.31 11.18
C LYS A 84 -17.91 15.64 10.47
N GLU A 85 -17.12 16.50 11.08
CA GLU A 85 -16.74 17.79 10.52
C GLU A 85 -16.00 17.61 9.18
N ILE A 86 -15.14 16.60 9.07
CA ILE A 86 -14.43 16.25 7.84
C ILE A 86 -15.44 15.80 6.77
N LEU A 87 -16.40 14.96 7.09
CA LEU A 87 -17.40 14.47 6.14
C LEU A 87 -18.33 15.58 5.62
N GLU A 88 -18.54 16.64 6.38
CA GLU A 88 -19.34 17.80 5.98
C GLU A 88 -18.59 18.78 5.05
N LYS A 89 -17.25 18.73 5.03
CA LYS A 89 -16.43 19.55 4.14
C LYS A 89 -16.46 18.99 2.71
N LYS A 90 -16.29 19.87 1.73
CA LYS A 90 -16.04 19.49 0.33
C LYS A 90 -14.54 19.44 0.02
N GLN A 91 -14.16 18.78 -1.07
CA GLN A 91 -12.81 18.79 -1.62
C GLN A 91 -11.74 18.41 -0.58
N LYS A 92 -11.77 17.18 -0.10
CA LYS A 92 -10.85 16.73 0.95
C LYS A 92 -10.24 15.38 0.63
N ILE A 93 -9.05 15.19 1.15
CA ILE A 93 -8.31 13.93 1.08
C ILE A 93 -8.21 13.37 2.49
N VAL A 94 -8.51 12.08 2.64
CA VAL A 94 -8.35 11.36 3.91
C VAL A 94 -7.42 10.18 3.68
N ILE A 95 -6.31 10.15 4.40
CA ILE A 95 -5.38 9.02 4.44
C ILE A 95 -5.54 8.31 5.78
N ALA A 96 -5.90 7.03 5.75
CA ALA A 96 -6.18 6.28 6.97
C ALA A 96 -5.84 4.78 6.85
N GLY A 97 -5.46 4.14 7.94
CA GLY A 97 -5.31 2.68 8.05
C GLY A 97 -6.67 1.98 8.27
N SER A 98 -6.83 0.74 7.94
CA SER A 98 -5.88 -0.15 7.27
C SER A 98 -5.96 0.01 5.74
N GLY A 99 -4.85 -0.28 5.07
CA GLY A 99 -4.75 -0.21 3.60
C GLY A 99 -5.62 -1.22 2.86
N MET A 100 -6.05 -2.30 3.53
CA MET A 100 -6.89 -3.38 2.97
C MET A 100 -8.33 -3.33 3.49
N LEU A 101 -8.73 -2.25 4.17
CA LEU A 101 -10.06 -2.07 4.76
C LEU A 101 -10.46 -3.13 5.81
N GLU A 102 -9.47 -3.77 6.47
CA GLU A 102 -9.71 -4.80 7.50
C GLU A 102 -9.94 -4.22 8.91
N GLY A 103 -10.01 -2.92 9.03
CA GLY A 103 -10.23 -2.26 10.32
C GLY A 103 -9.77 -0.80 10.32
N GLY A 104 -9.74 -0.20 11.49
CA GLY A 104 -9.23 1.14 11.68
C GLY A 104 -10.11 2.26 11.10
N PRO A 105 -9.57 3.49 11.03
CA PRO A 105 -10.34 4.65 10.57
C PRO A 105 -10.78 4.59 9.11
N ALA A 106 -10.04 3.92 8.21
CA ALA A 106 -10.40 3.80 6.81
C ALA A 106 -11.78 3.18 6.61
N VAL A 107 -12.10 2.14 7.41
CA VAL A 107 -13.41 1.48 7.42
C VAL A 107 -14.54 2.44 7.77
N TYR A 108 -14.31 3.33 8.74
CA TYR A 108 -15.30 4.33 9.10
C TYR A 108 -15.63 5.27 7.93
N TYR A 109 -14.63 5.80 7.25
CA TYR A 109 -14.83 6.69 6.10
C TYR A 109 -15.45 5.94 4.94
N ALA A 110 -14.98 4.74 4.61
CA ALA A 110 -15.55 3.90 3.55
C ALA A 110 -17.05 3.65 3.78
N LYS A 111 -17.48 3.30 5.01
CA LYS A 111 -18.88 3.14 5.40
C LYS A 111 -19.72 4.42 5.25
N LYS A 112 -19.09 5.60 5.19
CA LYS A 112 -19.80 6.87 5.08
C LYS A 112 -19.90 7.39 3.65
N ILE A 113 -18.96 7.01 2.79
CA ILE A 113 -18.91 7.53 1.41
C ILE A 113 -19.29 6.48 0.37
N TYR A 114 -19.58 5.23 0.74
CA TYR A 114 -19.81 4.15 -0.23
C TYR A 114 -20.94 4.45 -1.25
N ASN A 115 -21.92 5.25 -0.88
CA ASN A 115 -23.06 5.66 -1.73
C ASN A 115 -22.94 7.10 -2.26
N ASP A 116 -21.78 7.73 -2.13
CA ASP A 116 -21.52 9.08 -2.65
C ASP A 116 -20.77 9.02 -3.99
N LYS A 117 -21.48 9.24 -5.08
CA LYS A 117 -20.94 9.23 -6.45
C LYS A 117 -19.87 10.27 -6.72
N ASN A 118 -19.80 11.31 -5.91
CA ASN A 118 -18.75 12.33 -6.03
C ASN A 118 -17.44 11.91 -5.36
N SER A 119 -17.49 10.98 -4.41
CA SER A 119 -16.33 10.50 -3.67
C SER A 119 -15.65 9.31 -4.34
N ALA A 120 -14.42 9.01 -3.92
CA ALA A 120 -13.66 7.86 -4.40
C ALA A 120 -12.90 7.16 -3.26
N ILE A 121 -12.70 5.85 -3.43
CA ILE A 121 -11.82 5.00 -2.63
C ILE A 121 -10.67 4.58 -3.55
N LEU A 122 -9.48 5.11 -3.30
CA LEU A 122 -8.29 4.84 -4.09
C LEU A 122 -7.35 3.93 -3.29
N LEU A 123 -7.34 2.64 -3.63
CA LEU A 123 -6.49 1.64 -2.99
C LEU A 123 -5.07 1.74 -3.57
N THR A 124 -4.07 1.80 -2.70
CA THR A 124 -2.68 2.12 -3.07
C THR A 124 -1.67 1.06 -2.61
N CYS A 125 -2.13 -0.06 -2.11
CA CYS A 125 -1.29 -1.19 -1.72
C CYS A 125 -1.92 -2.50 -2.18
N PHE A 126 -1.10 -3.54 -2.28
CA PHE A 126 -1.57 -4.89 -2.56
C PHE A 126 -2.74 -5.26 -1.64
N GLN A 127 -3.75 -5.89 -2.21
CA GLN A 127 -4.93 -6.33 -1.50
C GLN A 127 -4.89 -7.86 -1.37
N VAL A 128 -4.64 -8.34 -0.15
CA VAL A 128 -4.55 -9.78 0.14
C VAL A 128 -5.90 -10.45 -0.15
N PRO A 129 -5.92 -11.67 -0.72
CA PRO A 129 -7.15 -12.44 -0.93
C PRO A 129 -8.01 -12.50 0.33
N ASN A 130 -9.32 -12.43 0.14
CA ASN A 130 -10.35 -12.43 1.20
C ASN A 130 -10.40 -11.18 2.09
N THR A 131 -9.59 -10.16 1.86
CA THR A 131 -9.73 -8.86 2.55
C THR A 131 -10.87 -8.03 1.97
N ALA A 132 -11.42 -7.13 2.76
CA ALA A 132 -12.52 -6.25 2.31
C ALA A 132 -12.10 -5.35 1.14
N GLY A 133 -10.85 -4.91 1.08
CA GLY A 133 -10.30 -4.15 -0.04
C GLY A 133 -10.20 -4.99 -1.32
N ARG A 134 -9.83 -6.27 -1.21
CA ARG A 134 -9.80 -7.20 -2.35
C ARG A 134 -11.20 -7.47 -2.89
N ILE A 135 -12.14 -7.79 -2.02
CA ILE A 135 -13.54 -8.00 -2.37
C ILE A 135 -14.12 -6.75 -3.05
N LEU A 136 -13.80 -5.56 -2.52
CA LEU A 136 -14.23 -4.29 -3.12
C LEU A 136 -13.74 -4.13 -4.56
N LEU A 137 -12.45 -4.43 -4.83
CA LEU A 137 -11.90 -4.36 -6.19
C LEU A 137 -12.54 -5.36 -7.16
N GLU A 138 -12.77 -6.59 -6.71
CA GLU A 138 -13.27 -7.66 -7.57
C GLU A 138 -14.79 -7.56 -7.84
N THR A 139 -15.53 -7.09 -6.86
CA THR A 139 -17.01 -7.16 -6.92
C THR A 139 -17.71 -5.81 -6.93
N GLY A 140 -16.99 -4.72 -6.65
CA GLY A 140 -17.61 -3.41 -6.45
C GLY A 140 -18.49 -3.32 -5.19
N LYS A 141 -18.36 -4.29 -4.27
CA LYS A 141 -19.13 -4.33 -3.01
C LYS A 141 -18.24 -4.09 -1.82
N LEU A 142 -18.67 -3.23 -0.93
CA LEU A 142 -18.04 -3.03 0.37
C LEU A 142 -18.64 -4.02 1.36
N THR A 143 -17.87 -5.06 1.68
CA THR A 143 -18.26 -6.13 2.61
C THR A 143 -17.49 -5.92 3.92
N LEU A 144 -18.16 -5.36 4.91
CA LEU A 144 -17.64 -5.04 6.24
C LEU A 144 -18.67 -5.48 7.27
N GLU A 145 -18.24 -5.63 8.54
CA GLU A 145 -19.17 -5.94 9.62
C GLU A 145 -20.39 -5.00 9.62
N GLY A 146 -21.59 -5.57 9.49
CA GLY A 146 -22.84 -4.83 9.43
C GLY A 146 -23.11 -4.09 8.11
N LEU A 147 -22.28 -4.28 7.07
CA LEU A 147 -22.49 -3.68 5.76
C LEU A 147 -22.05 -4.63 4.64
N ASN A 148 -22.99 -4.96 3.74
CA ASN A 148 -22.69 -5.62 2.47
C ASN A 148 -23.49 -4.90 1.37
N LYS A 149 -22.89 -3.90 0.75
CA LYS A 149 -23.57 -3.00 -0.20
C LYS A 149 -22.70 -2.75 -1.42
N LYS A 150 -23.37 -2.60 -2.57
CA LYS A 150 -22.73 -2.05 -3.77
C LYS A 150 -22.25 -0.64 -3.48
N VAL A 151 -21.07 -0.31 -4.01
CA VAL A 151 -20.44 1.01 -3.85
C VAL A 151 -20.76 1.85 -5.09
N ASP A 152 -21.29 3.06 -4.85
CA ASP A 152 -21.52 4.07 -5.90
C ASP A 152 -20.33 5.04 -6.01
N ALA A 153 -19.52 5.17 -4.93
CA ALA A 153 -18.26 5.89 -4.98
C ALA A 153 -17.31 5.24 -5.99
N GLU A 154 -16.47 6.05 -6.62
CA GLU A 154 -15.50 5.54 -7.58
C GLU A 154 -14.45 4.69 -6.88
N ILE A 155 -14.09 3.54 -7.46
CA ILE A 155 -13.08 2.62 -6.92
C ILE A 155 -11.94 2.55 -7.92
N CYS A 156 -10.72 2.88 -7.48
CA CYS A 156 -9.51 2.74 -8.28
C CYS A 156 -8.42 2.02 -7.50
N PHE A 157 -7.58 1.31 -8.23
CA PHE A 157 -6.37 0.70 -7.70
C PHE A 157 -5.14 1.30 -8.38
N TYR A 158 -4.15 1.66 -7.57
CA TYR A 158 -2.85 2.15 -8.01
C TYR A 158 -1.77 1.32 -7.35
N ASP A 159 -1.01 0.61 -8.15
CA ASP A 159 0.11 -0.18 -7.63
C ASP A 159 1.32 0.73 -7.40
N PHE A 160 1.51 1.09 -6.14
CA PHE A 160 2.70 1.78 -5.66
C PHE A 160 3.65 0.80 -4.96
N SER A 161 3.85 -0.38 -5.55
CA SER A 161 4.74 -1.38 -4.98
C SER A 161 6.15 -0.79 -4.79
N ALA A 162 6.73 -1.05 -3.63
CA ALA A 162 8.15 -0.81 -3.36
C ALA A 162 8.96 -2.11 -3.45
N HIS A 163 8.31 -3.20 -3.86
CA HIS A 163 8.96 -4.47 -4.14
C HIS A 163 9.57 -4.42 -5.53
N ALA A 164 10.69 -5.11 -5.71
CA ALA A 164 11.26 -5.31 -7.01
C ALA A 164 10.27 -6.00 -7.95
N ASP A 165 10.20 -5.54 -9.19
CA ASP A 165 9.43 -6.22 -10.22
C ASP A 165 10.16 -7.47 -10.75
N ARG A 166 9.50 -8.19 -11.70
CA ARG A 166 10.08 -9.41 -12.29
C ARG A 166 11.44 -9.15 -12.92
N ASN A 167 11.59 -8.08 -13.68
CA ASN A 167 12.82 -7.77 -14.40
C ASN A 167 13.93 -7.40 -13.43
N GLU A 168 13.61 -6.58 -12.42
CA GLU A 168 14.56 -6.20 -11.36
C GLU A 168 15.04 -7.43 -10.58
N LEU A 169 14.14 -8.40 -10.29
CA LEU A 169 14.52 -9.65 -9.63
C LEU A 169 15.43 -10.50 -10.52
N LEU A 170 15.14 -10.63 -11.81
CA LEU A 170 15.98 -11.37 -12.76
C LEU A 170 17.35 -10.70 -12.92
N GLU A 171 17.41 -9.40 -13.10
CA GLU A 171 18.68 -8.64 -13.14
C GLU A 171 19.51 -8.82 -11.86
N PHE A 172 18.84 -8.87 -10.71
CA PHE A 172 19.50 -9.12 -9.43
C PHE A 172 20.09 -10.53 -9.36
N ILE A 173 19.34 -11.55 -9.80
CA ILE A 173 19.79 -12.94 -9.88
C ILE A 173 20.99 -13.07 -10.82
N ASP A 174 20.89 -12.52 -12.02
CA ASP A 174 21.98 -12.54 -13.01
C ASP A 174 23.25 -11.86 -12.48
N LYS A 175 23.09 -10.75 -11.79
CA LYS A 175 24.22 -9.99 -11.22
C LYS A 175 24.92 -10.75 -10.08
N ILE A 176 24.15 -11.47 -9.26
CA ILE A 176 24.72 -12.29 -8.16
C ILE A 176 25.25 -13.62 -8.67
N ASN A 177 24.63 -14.18 -9.70
CA ASN A 177 24.92 -15.50 -10.26
C ASN A 177 25.00 -16.60 -9.17
N PRO A 178 23.91 -16.85 -8.44
CA PRO A 178 23.91 -17.77 -7.31
C PRO A 178 23.99 -19.23 -7.76
N GLU A 179 24.58 -20.10 -6.95
CA GLU A 179 24.60 -21.54 -7.20
C GLU A 179 23.21 -22.19 -7.03
N ILE A 180 22.39 -21.64 -6.14
CA ILE A 180 21.07 -22.17 -5.81
C ILE A 180 20.11 -21.02 -5.56
N ILE A 181 18.88 -21.13 -6.06
CA ILE A 181 17.78 -20.19 -5.85
C ILE A 181 16.64 -20.90 -5.13
N PHE A 182 16.15 -20.31 -4.04
CA PHE A 182 14.91 -20.72 -3.38
C PHE A 182 13.81 -19.72 -3.69
N LEU A 183 12.77 -20.15 -4.40
CA LEU A 183 11.59 -19.33 -4.65
C LEU A 183 10.58 -19.55 -3.54
N VAL A 184 10.29 -18.49 -2.80
CA VAL A 184 9.37 -18.50 -1.65
C VAL A 184 8.48 -17.25 -1.65
N HIS A 185 7.40 -17.28 -0.89
CA HIS A 185 6.57 -16.10 -0.61
C HIS A 185 5.93 -15.48 -1.86
N GLY A 186 5.28 -16.29 -2.69
CA GLY A 186 4.55 -15.81 -3.86
C GLY A 186 3.32 -16.67 -4.16
N GLU A 187 2.33 -16.10 -4.86
CA GLU A 187 1.11 -16.82 -5.27
C GLU A 187 1.30 -17.64 -6.57
N LYS A 188 2.23 -17.24 -7.42
CA LYS A 188 2.51 -17.85 -8.75
C LYS A 188 4.01 -17.93 -9.01
N ILE A 189 4.74 -18.45 -8.03
CA ILE A 189 6.21 -18.55 -8.08
C ILE A 189 6.72 -19.43 -9.21
N GLU A 190 5.93 -20.43 -9.62
CA GLU A 190 6.26 -21.32 -10.74
C GLU A 190 6.44 -20.54 -12.06
N GLY A 191 5.82 -19.33 -12.14
CA GLY A 191 5.99 -18.46 -13.30
C GLY A 191 7.42 -17.99 -13.54
N PHE A 192 8.32 -18.09 -12.57
CA PHE A 192 9.75 -17.76 -12.72
C PHE A 192 10.58 -18.90 -13.29
N LEU A 193 10.11 -20.15 -13.26
CA LEU A 193 10.93 -21.30 -13.65
C LEU A 193 11.47 -21.21 -15.08
N ASN A 194 10.66 -20.72 -16.02
CA ASN A 194 11.09 -20.57 -17.42
C ASN A 194 12.22 -19.54 -17.59
N ASP A 195 12.25 -18.48 -16.76
CA ASP A 195 13.32 -17.47 -16.84
C ASP A 195 14.60 -17.93 -16.15
N LEU A 196 14.50 -18.92 -15.28
CA LEU A 196 15.59 -19.41 -14.43
C LEU A 196 16.09 -20.81 -14.85
N GLU A 197 15.84 -21.22 -16.09
CA GLU A 197 16.23 -22.55 -16.62
C GLU A 197 17.73 -22.85 -16.46
N ASN A 198 18.58 -21.82 -16.46
CA ASN A 198 20.03 -21.96 -16.31
C ASN A 198 20.51 -22.03 -14.85
N TYR A 199 19.59 -21.96 -13.88
CA TYR A 199 19.89 -21.96 -12.46
C TYR A 199 19.34 -23.20 -11.76
N ASN A 200 19.97 -23.58 -10.64
CA ASN A 200 19.41 -24.55 -9.72
C ASN A 200 18.29 -23.91 -8.90
N VAL A 201 17.02 -24.19 -9.22
CA VAL A 201 15.86 -23.58 -8.59
C VAL A 201 15.10 -24.59 -7.76
N PHE A 202 14.79 -24.24 -6.53
CA PHE A 202 13.96 -24.98 -5.61
C PHE A 202 12.73 -24.19 -5.19
N ILE A 203 11.57 -24.84 -5.20
CA ILE A 203 10.33 -24.33 -4.62
C ILE A 203 10.00 -25.23 -3.44
N PRO A 204 10.40 -24.88 -2.21
CA PRO A 204 10.16 -25.73 -1.04
C PRO A 204 8.65 -25.78 -0.72
N ASN A 205 8.17 -26.95 -0.32
CA ASN A 205 6.84 -27.07 0.26
C ASN A 205 6.80 -26.45 1.65
N TYR A 206 5.58 -26.13 2.13
CA TYR A 206 5.40 -25.67 3.49
C TYR A 206 5.91 -26.73 4.49
N ASP A 207 6.72 -26.32 5.46
CA ASP A 207 7.39 -27.18 6.45
C ASP A 207 8.44 -28.16 5.90
N GLU A 208 8.89 -27.98 4.65
CA GLU A 208 9.97 -28.78 4.08
C GLU A 208 11.35 -28.34 4.60
N ASN A 209 12.14 -29.30 5.09
CA ASN A 209 13.53 -29.06 5.47
C ASN A 209 14.44 -29.34 4.28
N VAL A 210 15.13 -28.31 3.78
CA VAL A 210 16.10 -28.44 2.69
C VAL A 210 17.53 -28.40 3.27
N PHE A 211 18.31 -29.45 3.03
CA PHE A 211 19.71 -29.54 3.45
C PHE A 211 20.62 -29.21 2.27
N ILE A 212 21.42 -28.16 2.39
CA ILE A 212 22.42 -27.80 1.39
C ILE A 212 23.77 -28.31 1.87
N LEU A 213 24.29 -29.34 1.19
CA LEU A 213 25.65 -29.86 1.42
C LEU A 213 26.61 -29.05 0.54
N THR A 214 27.25 -28.05 1.12
CA THR A 214 28.38 -27.38 0.45
C THR A 214 29.65 -28.24 0.52
N TRP A 215 30.54 -28.10 -0.47
CA TRP A 215 31.82 -28.80 -0.50
C TRP A 215 32.63 -28.68 0.80
N PHE A 216 32.45 -27.62 1.54
CA PHE A 216 33.11 -27.41 2.82
C PHE A 216 32.62 -28.35 3.94
N LEU A 217 31.40 -28.82 3.89
CA LEU A 217 30.83 -29.80 4.84
C LEU A 217 31.17 -31.23 4.46
N GLN A 218 31.43 -31.53 3.19
CA GLN A 218 31.89 -32.85 2.76
C GLN A 218 33.27 -33.21 3.33
N PHE A 219 34.13 -32.22 3.58
CA PHE A 219 35.43 -32.44 4.22
C PHE A 219 35.36 -32.74 5.74
N LEU A 220 34.28 -32.39 6.39
CA LEU A 220 34.07 -32.63 7.82
C LEU A 220 33.37 -33.96 8.14
N LEU A 221 32.79 -34.61 7.14
CA LEU A 221 32.10 -35.90 7.30
C LEU A 221 32.96 -37.12 6.95
N PHE A 222 34.22 -36.91 6.51
CA PHE A 222 35.16 -37.98 6.13
C PHE A 222 36.47 -37.99 6.96
N HIS A 223 36.45 -37.43 8.17
CA HIS A 223 37.57 -37.55 9.11
C HIS A 223 37.10 -38.03 10.47
#